data_a30ba456d5f8f3cbc3fa57a81b6c6c85
#
_entry.id   a30ba456d5f8f3cbc3fa57a81b6c6c85
#
_cell.length_a   1.000
_cell.length_b   1.000
_cell.length_c   1.000
_cell.angle_alpha   90.00
_cell.angle_beta   90.00
_cell.angle_gamma   90.00
#
_symmetry.space_group_name_H-M   'P 1'
#
loop_
_entity.id
_entity.type
_entity.pdbx_description
1 polymer ?
#
loop_
_entity_poly.entity_id
_entity_poly.type
_entity_poly.pdbx_seq_one_letter_code
_entity_poly.pdbx_strand_id
1 'polypeptide(L)'
;VYIKDKRVMNLLSQYVKRCIESGGLFKDIKQGISSGCPLSPLISSFYLYELDKEMENKSVFYRRYMDDIIVLSPSRWKLRKSIKIVNQHFEKLKLKQHPDKTDIGRVTNGFDFLGYQFGQEKITVSTRTLQNHIRRITQLYEQKKHLPNWKILLDDYRQRWVTWVYSGIPSSIINLNTESVELRLFLKSA
;
A
#
# COMPACT_ATOMS: atom_id res chain seq x y z
N VAL A 1 2.73 -8.46 27.58
CA VAL A 1 1.54 -7.59 27.48
C VAL A 1 2.03 -6.16 27.34
N TYR A 2 1.81 -5.53 26.18
CA TYR A 2 2.31 -4.19 25.86
C TYR A 2 1.41 -3.06 26.44
N ILE A 3 0.12 -3.32 26.59
CA ILE A 3 -0.87 -2.34 27.08
C ILE A 3 -1.41 -2.85 28.41
N LYS A 4 -1.20 -2.07 29.48
CA LYS A 4 -1.63 -2.42 30.85
C LYS A 4 -2.90 -1.68 31.31
N ASP A 5 -3.21 -0.54 30.69
CA ASP A 5 -4.40 0.26 31.03
C ASP A 5 -5.68 -0.48 30.61
N LYS A 6 -6.53 -0.79 31.58
CA LYS A 6 -7.79 -1.53 31.36
C LYS A 6 -8.79 -0.75 30.52
N ARG A 7 -8.80 0.58 30.60
CA ARG A 7 -9.69 1.43 29.78
C ARG A 7 -9.30 1.38 28.31
N VAL A 8 -8.00 1.47 28.03
CA VAL A 8 -7.48 1.33 26.65
C VAL A 8 -7.77 -0.06 26.10
N MET A 9 -7.57 -1.12 26.90
CA MET A 9 -7.89 -2.49 26.48
C MET A 9 -9.38 -2.67 26.21
N ASN A 10 -10.26 -2.06 26.99
CA ASN A 10 -11.70 -2.10 26.74
C ASN A 10 -12.09 -1.41 25.43
N LEU A 11 -11.54 -0.21 25.16
CA LEU A 11 -11.77 0.52 23.91
C LEU A 11 -11.28 -0.28 22.70
N LEU A 12 -10.10 -0.88 22.76
CA LEU A 12 -9.58 -1.74 21.70
C LEU A 12 -10.46 -2.99 21.51
N SER A 13 -10.98 -3.58 22.59
CA SER A 13 -11.91 -4.69 22.51
C SER A 13 -13.23 -4.31 21.81
N GLN A 14 -13.78 -3.14 22.12
CA GLN A 14 -14.96 -2.60 21.44
C GLN A 14 -14.70 -2.34 19.95
N TYR A 15 -13.51 -1.80 19.61
CA TYR A 15 -13.11 -1.58 18.24
C TYR A 15 -13.04 -2.88 17.42
N VAL A 16 -12.49 -3.95 18.01
CA VAL A 16 -12.38 -5.26 17.32
C VAL A 16 -13.74 -5.96 17.23
N LYS A 17 -14.56 -5.87 18.29
CA LYS A 17 -15.91 -6.43 18.35
C LYS A 17 -16.93 -5.45 17.76
N ARG A 18 -16.89 -5.27 16.45
CA ARG A 18 -17.78 -4.33 15.76
C ARG A 18 -18.91 -5.02 15.03
N CYS A 19 -19.98 -4.28 14.82
CA CYS A 19 -21.06 -4.64 13.89
C CYS A 19 -21.12 -3.66 12.73
N ILE A 20 -21.72 -4.09 11.63
CA ILE A 20 -22.07 -3.23 10.49
C ILE A 20 -23.60 -3.13 10.47
N GLU A 21 -24.08 -1.89 10.38
CA GLU A 21 -25.50 -1.61 10.13
C GLU A 21 -25.71 -1.48 8.62
N SER A 22 -26.72 -2.17 8.12
CA SER A 22 -27.15 -2.09 6.73
C SER A 22 -28.66 -2.24 6.65
N GLY A 23 -29.38 -1.17 6.30
CA GLY A 23 -30.82 -1.17 6.16
C GLY A 23 -31.59 -1.47 7.46
N GLY A 24 -31.07 -0.99 8.60
CA GLY A 24 -31.66 -1.22 9.94
C GLY A 24 -31.29 -2.56 10.58
N LEU A 25 -30.53 -3.41 9.87
CA LEU A 25 -30.05 -4.69 10.40
C LEU A 25 -28.60 -4.58 10.85
N PHE A 26 -28.30 -5.13 12.04
CA PHE A 26 -26.95 -5.18 12.59
C PHE A 26 -26.34 -6.57 12.36
N LYS A 27 -25.14 -6.59 11.77
CA LYS A 27 -24.37 -7.81 11.53
C LYS A 27 -23.01 -7.75 12.22
N ASP A 28 -22.76 -8.70 13.10
CA ASP A 28 -21.47 -8.84 13.78
C ASP A 28 -20.37 -9.24 12.79
N ILE A 29 -19.25 -8.52 12.82
CA ILE A 29 -18.07 -8.84 12.03
C ILE A 29 -17.10 -9.67 12.88
N LYS A 30 -16.95 -10.94 12.49
CA LYS A 30 -16.14 -11.92 13.24
C LYS A 30 -14.68 -11.98 12.77
N GLN A 31 -14.34 -11.37 11.63
CA GLN A 31 -12.99 -11.42 11.06
C GLN A 31 -12.51 -10.05 10.59
N GLY A 32 -11.20 -9.83 10.72
CA GLY A 32 -10.52 -8.63 10.26
C GLY A 32 -10.85 -7.38 11.09
N ILE A 33 -10.27 -6.26 10.66
CA ILE A 33 -10.46 -4.94 11.25
C ILE A 33 -11.09 -4.00 10.22
N SER A 34 -11.59 -2.85 10.68
CA SER A 34 -12.28 -1.89 9.81
C SER A 34 -11.33 -1.33 8.77
N SER A 35 -11.69 -1.46 7.50
CA SER A 35 -10.96 -0.80 6.42
C SER A 35 -11.16 0.72 6.50
N GLY A 36 -10.08 1.49 6.29
CA GLY A 36 -10.11 2.96 6.34
C GLY A 36 -10.20 3.59 7.73
N CYS A 37 -10.21 2.80 8.81
CA CYS A 37 -10.19 3.34 10.15
C CYS A 37 -8.76 3.78 10.55
N PRO A 38 -8.58 4.95 11.20
CA PRO A 38 -7.26 5.45 11.62
C PRO A 38 -6.48 4.50 12.55
N LEU A 39 -7.16 3.65 13.33
CA LEU A 39 -6.53 2.66 14.21
C LEU A 39 -6.07 1.39 13.47
N SER A 40 -6.55 1.12 12.26
CA SER A 40 -6.21 -0.09 11.52
C SER A 40 -4.72 -0.26 11.27
N PRO A 41 -3.95 0.77 10.86
CA PRO A 41 -2.50 0.67 10.68
C PRO A 41 -1.77 0.32 11.99
N LEU A 42 -2.20 0.92 13.11
CA LEU A 42 -1.61 0.66 14.42
C LEU A 42 -1.85 -0.80 14.86
N ILE A 43 -3.10 -1.27 14.75
CA ILE A 43 -3.45 -2.63 15.14
C ILE A 43 -2.75 -3.66 14.24
N SER A 44 -2.68 -3.43 12.94
CA SER A 44 -1.95 -4.31 12.02
C SER A 44 -0.45 -4.34 12.32
N SER A 45 0.13 -3.22 12.78
CA SER A 45 1.52 -3.16 13.23
C SER A 45 1.76 -4.02 14.45
N PHE A 46 0.88 -3.98 15.44
CA PHE A 46 0.95 -4.88 16.59
C PHE A 46 0.76 -6.34 16.21
N TYR A 47 -0.14 -6.62 15.28
CA TYR A 47 -0.46 -7.97 14.86
C TYR A 47 0.70 -8.67 14.18
N LEU A 48 1.51 -7.94 13.41
CA LEU A 48 2.69 -8.44 12.71
C LEU A 48 4.02 -8.14 13.43
N TYR A 49 3.97 -7.60 14.64
CA TYR A 49 5.17 -7.17 15.38
C TYR A 49 6.20 -8.28 15.57
N GLU A 50 5.77 -9.50 15.90
CA GLU A 50 6.68 -10.63 16.10
C GLU A 50 7.37 -11.04 14.80
N LEU A 51 6.67 -10.95 13.66
CA LEU A 51 7.26 -11.14 12.35
C LEU A 51 8.33 -10.09 12.06
N ASP A 52 8.01 -8.81 12.28
CA ASP A 52 8.94 -7.71 12.05
C ASP A 52 10.22 -7.92 12.87
N LYS A 53 10.06 -8.18 14.16
CA LYS A 53 11.17 -8.42 15.10
C LYS A 53 12.03 -9.62 14.69
N GLU A 54 11.42 -10.71 14.23
CA GLU A 54 12.19 -11.88 13.78
C GLU A 54 12.93 -11.56 12.48
N MET A 55 12.31 -10.85 11.54
CA MET A 55 12.90 -10.52 10.25
C MET A 55 14.02 -9.48 10.35
N GLU A 56 13.94 -8.51 11.28
CA GLU A 56 15.00 -7.54 11.56
C GLU A 56 16.32 -8.21 11.97
N ASN A 57 16.25 -9.36 12.64
CA ASN A 57 17.42 -10.14 13.06
C ASN A 57 18.02 -11.02 11.94
N LYS A 58 17.49 -10.95 10.71
CA LYS A 58 18.01 -11.73 9.57
C LYS A 58 18.92 -10.87 8.70
N SER A 59 19.92 -11.49 8.09
CA SER A 59 20.84 -10.85 7.13
C SER A 59 20.18 -10.70 5.75
N VAL A 60 19.01 -10.02 5.72
CA VAL A 60 18.23 -9.69 4.53
C VAL A 60 17.70 -8.25 4.67
N PHE A 61 17.42 -7.61 3.56
CA PHE A 61 16.67 -6.36 3.61
C PHE A 61 15.19 -6.70 3.79
N TYR A 62 14.60 -6.23 4.87
CA TYR A 62 13.19 -6.39 5.18
C TYR A 62 12.55 -5.03 5.42
N ARG A 63 11.41 -4.79 4.78
CA ARG A 63 10.56 -3.63 5.08
C ARG A 63 9.10 -4.03 4.94
N ARG A 64 8.29 -3.43 5.78
CA ARG A 64 6.83 -3.57 5.74
C ARG A 64 6.17 -2.20 5.79
N TYR A 65 5.18 -2.03 4.96
CA TYR A 65 4.27 -0.89 4.98
C TYR A 65 2.84 -1.42 5.07
N MET A 66 2.24 -1.34 6.25
CA MET A 66 0.93 -1.96 6.56
C MET A 66 0.93 -3.46 6.27
N ASP A 67 0.23 -3.89 5.22
CA ASP A 67 0.12 -5.27 4.72
C ASP A 67 1.13 -5.60 3.60
N ASP A 68 1.75 -4.60 2.99
CA ASP A 68 2.76 -4.80 1.95
C ASP A 68 4.13 -5.11 2.57
N ILE A 69 4.69 -6.25 2.19
CA ILE A 69 5.99 -6.73 2.69
C ILE A 69 6.97 -6.87 1.52
N ILE A 70 8.18 -6.35 1.69
CA ILE A 70 9.28 -6.59 0.78
C ILE A 70 10.46 -7.25 1.51
N VAL A 71 11.02 -8.28 0.88
CA VAL A 71 12.23 -8.98 1.35
C VAL A 71 13.22 -9.08 0.20
N LEU A 72 14.37 -8.41 0.32
CA LEU A 72 15.45 -8.55 -0.66
C LEU A 72 16.61 -9.30 -0.02
N SER A 73 17.16 -10.25 -0.75
CA SER A 73 18.20 -11.16 -0.23
C SER A 73 19.31 -11.35 -1.24
N PRO A 74 20.59 -11.39 -0.80
CA PRO A 74 21.72 -11.64 -1.69
C PRO A 74 21.79 -13.10 -2.17
N SER A 75 21.04 -14.03 -1.59
CA SER A 75 21.04 -15.42 -1.99
C SER A 75 19.68 -16.10 -1.89
N ARG A 76 19.46 -17.08 -2.77
CA ARG A 76 18.24 -17.90 -2.78
C ARG A 76 17.98 -18.61 -1.45
N TRP A 77 19.04 -19.08 -0.78
CA TRP A 77 18.92 -19.76 0.50
C TRP A 77 18.38 -18.85 1.60
N LYS A 78 18.91 -17.65 1.70
CA LYS A 78 18.44 -16.66 2.66
C LYS A 78 17.00 -16.25 2.34
N LEU A 79 16.67 -16.06 1.05
CA LEU A 79 15.29 -15.75 0.64
C LEU A 79 14.32 -16.87 1.03
N ARG A 80 14.65 -18.14 0.74
CA ARG A 80 13.82 -19.30 1.13
C ARG A 80 13.60 -19.39 2.63
N LYS A 81 14.65 -19.14 3.44
CA LYS A 81 14.52 -19.07 4.90
C LYS A 81 13.55 -17.96 5.33
N SER A 82 13.67 -16.77 4.74
CA SER A 82 12.77 -15.64 5.03
C SER A 82 11.33 -15.96 4.64
N ILE A 83 11.09 -16.52 3.47
CA ILE A 83 9.76 -16.96 3.03
C ILE A 83 9.16 -17.97 4.03
N LYS A 84 9.96 -18.94 4.49
CA LYS A 84 9.50 -19.90 5.50
C LYS A 84 9.07 -19.21 6.78
N ILE A 85 9.83 -18.24 7.27
CA ILE A 85 9.49 -17.47 8.47
C ILE A 85 8.18 -16.71 8.26
N VAL A 86 8.03 -15.97 7.15
CA VAL A 86 6.81 -15.25 6.82
C VAL A 86 5.60 -16.19 6.80
N ASN A 87 5.72 -17.35 6.14
CA ASN A 87 4.65 -18.33 6.06
C ASN A 87 4.26 -18.90 7.43
N GLN A 88 5.24 -19.19 8.29
CA GLN A 88 4.99 -19.69 9.65
C GLN A 88 4.25 -18.66 10.50
N HIS A 89 4.64 -17.38 10.42
CA HIS A 89 3.91 -16.31 11.11
C HIS A 89 2.50 -16.12 10.55
N PHE A 90 2.32 -16.18 9.24
CA PHE A 90 1.00 -16.05 8.61
C PHE A 90 0.07 -17.21 9.01
N GLU A 91 0.59 -18.44 9.05
CA GLU A 91 -0.16 -19.60 9.52
C GLU A 91 -0.57 -19.43 10.99
N LYS A 92 0.37 -19.08 11.87
CA LYS A 92 0.12 -18.81 13.30
C LYS A 92 -0.92 -17.71 13.50
N LEU A 93 -0.86 -16.65 12.70
CA LEU A 93 -1.77 -15.51 12.78
C LEU A 93 -3.05 -15.69 11.94
N LYS A 94 -3.24 -16.86 11.30
CA LYS A 94 -4.38 -17.16 10.42
C LYS A 94 -4.54 -16.15 9.28
N LEU A 95 -3.42 -15.61 8.78
CA LEU A 95 -3.37 -14.74 7.62
C LEU A 95 -3.18 -15.57 6.35
N LYS A 96 -3.69 -15.08 5.23
CA LYS A 96 -3.49 -15.68 3.91
C LYS A 96 -2.81 -14.69 2.98
N GLN A 97 -1.79 -15.15 2.27
CA GLN A 97 -1.20 -14.40 1.17
C GLN A 97 -2.17 -14.41 -0.02
N HIS A 98 -2.22 -13.31 -0.74
CA HIS A 98 -2.94 -13.26 -2.02
C HIS A 98 -1.99 -13.77 -3.12
N PRO A 99 -2.26 -14.90 -3.79
CA PRO A 99 -1.33 -15.49 -4.73
C PRO A 99 -0.98 -14.54 -5.88
N ASP A 100 -1.95 -13.83 -6.44
CA ASP A 100 -1.74 -12.91 -7.56
C ASP A 100 -0.99 -11.61 -7.19
N LYS A 101 -0.76 -11.38 -5.89
CA LYS A 101 -0.02 -10.21 -5.37
C LYS A 101 1.31 -10.59 -4.73
N THR A 102 1.66 -11.87 -4.77
CA THR A 102 2.91 -12.38 -4.21
C THR A 102 3.88 -12.66 -5.35
N ASP A 103 4.96 -11.89 -5.43
CA ASP A 103 6.01 -12.08 -6.41
C ASP A 103 7.28 -12.61 -5.73
N ILE A 104 7.88 -13.65 -6.31
CA ILE A 104 9.14 -14.26 -5.85
C ILE A 104 10.03 -14.41 -7.07
N GLY A 105 10.94 -13.47 -7.25
CA GLY A 105 11.77 -13.43 -8.44
C GLY A 105 13.16 -12.88 -8.20
N ARG A 106 13.87 -12.67 -9.29
CA ARG A 106 15.15 -11.93 -9.30
C ARG A 106 14.85 -10.44 -9.38
N VAL A 107 15.59 -9.63 -8.63
CA VAL A 107 15.51 -8.17 -8.70
C VAL A 107 15.73 -7.66 -10.13
N THR A 108 16.54 -8.36 -10.92
CA THR A 108 16.79 -8.04 -12.34
C THR A 108 15.54 -8.07 -13.23
N ASN A 109 14.50 -8.81 -12.83
CA ASN A 109 13.23 -8.85 -13.59
C ASN A 109 12.36 -7.62 -13.32
N GLY A 110 12.74 -6.77 -12.35
CA GLY A 110 11.93 -5.70 -11.84
C GLY A 110 10.80 -6.22 -10.95
N PHE A 111 10.23 -5.34 -10.15
CA PHE A 111 9.07 -5.63 -9.30
C PHE A 111 8.33 -4.33 -8.94
N ASP A 112 7.07 -4.46 -8.59
CA ASP A 112 6.24 -3.35 -8.12
C ASP A 112 6.17 -3.34 -6.60
N PHE A 113 6.36 -2.15 -5.98
CA PHE A 113 6.18 -1.96 -4.55
C PHE A 113 5.69 -0.55 -4.25
N LEU A 114 4.64 -0.43 -3.44
CA LEU A 114 4.02 0.85 -3.04
C LEU A 114 3.69 1.80 -4.21
N GLY A 115 3.29 1.24 -5.34
CA GLY A 115 2.90 2.02 -6.52
C GLY A 115 4.05 2.43 -7.44
N TYR A 116 5.28 2.05 -7.11
CA TYR A 116 6.46 2.24 -7.95
C TYR A 116 6.91 0.92 -8.55
N GLN A 117 7.46 0.99 -9.75
CA GLN A 117 8.13 -0.11 -10.42
C GLN A 117 9.65 0.05 -10.28
N PHE A 118 10.28 -0.93 -9.68
CA PHE A 118 11.73 -1.01 -9.49
C PHE A 118 12.35 -1.83 -10.61
N GLY A 119 13.02 -1.16 -11.55
CA GLY A 119 13.81 -1.80 -12.59
C GLY A 119 15.30 -1.87 -12.22
N GLN A 120 16.12 -2.37 -13.14
CA GLN A 120 17.56 -2.48 -12.91
C GLN A 120 18.26 -1.12 -12.79
N GLU A 121 17.88 -0.16 -13.64
CA GLU A 121 18.55 1.13 -13.74
C GLU A 121 17.70 2.32 -13.28
N LYS A 122 16.39 2.12 -13.15
CA LYS A 122 15.46 3.21 -12.83
C LYS A 122 14.29 2.76 -11.99
N ILE A 123 13.79 3.71 -11.21
CA ILE A 123 12.51 3.60 -10.51
C ILE A 123 11.50 4.44 -11.28
N THR A 124 10.33 3.88 -11.57
CA THR A 124 9.25 4.57 -12.28
C THR A 124 7.93 4.36 -11.54
N VAL A 125 6.91 5.11 -11.90
CA VAL A 125 5.55 4.85 -11.40
C VAL A 125 5.02 3.58 -12.07
N SER A 126 4.40 2.69 -11.29
CA SER A 126 3.88 1.43 -11.84
C SER A 126 2.71 1.69 -12.80
N THR A 127 2.58 0.84 -13.81
CA THR A 127 1.49 0.93 -14.81
C THR A 127 0.11 0.95 -14.14
N ARG A 128 -0.09 0.15 -13.11
CA ARG A 128 -1.33 0.12 -12.34
C ARG A 128 -1.63 1.46 -11.66
N THR A 129 -0.62 2.10 -11.09
CA THR A 129 -0.76 3.42 -10.45
C THR A 129 -1.12 4.49 -11.47
N LEU A 130 -0.48 4.49 -12.65
CA LEU A 130 -0.83 5.40 -13.76
C LEU A 130 -2.27 5.19 -14.22
N GLN A 131 -2.70 3.96 -14.44
CA GLN A 131 -4.09 3.66 -14.81
C GLN A 131 -5.10 4.12 -13.77
N ASN A 132 -4.79 3.93 -12.49
CA ASN A 132 -5.64 4.40 -11.39
C ASN A 132 -5.71 5.94 -11.35
N HIS A 133 -4.60 6.62 -11.62
CA HIS A 133 -4.54 8.08 -11.70
C HIS A 133 -5.42 8.60 -12.85
N ILE A 134 -5.28 8.04 -14.05
CA ILE A 134 -6.10 8.39 -15.22
C ILE A 134 -7.60 8.18 -14.90
N ARG A 135 -7.95 7.01 -14.38
CA ARG A 135 -9.33 6.72 -13.99
C ARG A 135 -9.86 7.75 -12.97
N ARG A 136 -9.04 8.12 -11.99
CA ARG A 136 -9.45 9.08 -10.96
C ARG A 136 -9.62 10.49 -11.51
N ILE A 137 -8.74 10.95 -12.39
CA ILE A 137 -8.90 12.26 -13.07
C ILE A 137 -10.19 12.28 -13.88
N THR A 138 -10.44 11.24 -14.69
CA THR A 138 -11.67 11.14 -15.50
C THR A 138 -12.92 11.18 -14.62
N GLN A 139 -12.93 10.41 -13.52
CA GLN A 139 -14.05 10.43 -12.57
C GLN A 139 -14.25 11.82 -11.94
N LEU A 140 -13.17 12.47 -11.51
CA LEU A 140 -13.24 13.82 -10.94
C LEU A 140 -13.76 14.84 -11.95
N TYR A 141 -13.31 14.77 -13.20
CA TYR A 141 -13.80 15.61 -14.28
C TYR A 141 -15.31 15.41 -14.48
N GLU A 142 -15.78 14.19 -14.66
CA GLU A 142 -17.20 13.89 -14.86
C GLU A 142 -18.06 14.36 -13.68
N GLN A 143 -17.58 14.20 -12.45
CA GLN A 143 -18.28 14.61 -11.25
C GLN A 143 -18.30 16.15 -11.02
N LYS A 144 -17.30 16.87 -11.52
CA LYS A 144 -17.07 18.27 -11.16
C LYS A 144 -17.19 19.24 -12.33
N LYS A 145 -17.23 18.79 -13.60
CA LYS A 145 -17.27 19.65 -14.81
C LYS A 145 -18.38 20.69 -14.82
N HIS A 146 -19.46 20.48 -14.07
CA HIS A 146 -20.57 21.42 -13.96
C HIS A 146 -20.34 22.53 -12.90
N LEU A 147 -19.29 22.44 -12.09
CA LEU A 147 -18.95 23.46 -11.08
C LEU A 147 -18.07 24.55 -11.70
N PRO A 148 -18.24 25.84 -11.34
CA PRO A 148 -17.44 26.91 -11.92
C PRO A 148 -15.93 26.80 -11.60
N ASN A 149 -15.57 26.12 -10.51
CA ASN A 149 -14.20 25.95 -10.05
C ASN A 149 -13.61 24.55 -10.34
N TRP A 150 -14.18 23.78 -11.27
CA TRP A 150 -13.77 22.43 -11.55
C TRP A 150 -12.27 22.28 -11.91
N LYS A 151 -11.71 23.26 -12.63
CA LYS A 151 -10.29 23.27 -13.01
C LYS A 151 -9.38 23.30 -11.78
N ILE A 152 -9.71 24.14 -10.79
CA ILE A 152 -8.95 24.26 -9.53
C ILE A 152 -8.97 22.92 -8.78
N LEU A 153 -10.13 22.26 -8.70
CA LEU A 153 -10.29 20.98 -8.01
C LEU A 153 -9.50 19.85 -8.67
N LEU A 154 -9.40 19.85 -9.99
CA LEU A 154 -8.56 18.89 -10.73
C LEU A 154 -7.08 19.20 -10.53
N ASP A 155 -6.70 20.47 -10.56
CA ASP A 155 -5.30 20.87 -10.38
C ASP A 155 -4.81 20.56 -8.96
N ASP A 156 -5.62 20.77 -7.94
CA ASP A 156 -5.32 20.36 -6.55
C ASP A 156 -5.05 18.85 -6.42
N TYR A 157 -5.84 18.03 -7.10
CA TYR A 157 -5.60 16.60 -7.13
C TYR A 157 -4.30 16.26 -7.86
N ARG A 158 -4.06 16.88 -9.01
CA ARG A 158 -2.86 16.69 -9.82
C ARG A 158 -1.60 17.08 -9.04
N GLN A 159 -1.59 18.22 -8.37
CA GLN A 159 -0.45 18.68 -7.57
C GLN A 159 -0.10 17.70 -6.45
N ARG A 160 -1.09 17.18 -5.73
CA ARG A 160 -0.87 16.16 -4.69
C ARG A 160 -0.30 14.87 -5.28
N TRP A 161 -0.81 14.46 -6.46
CA TRP A 161 -0.31 13.25 -7.12
C TRP A 161 1.14 13.43 -7.59
N VAL A 162 1.47 14.56 -8.20
CA VAL A 162 2.84 14.91 -8.61
C VAL A 162 3.78 14.94 -7.42
N THR A 163 3.38 15.59 -6.31
CA THR A 163 4.16 15.59 -5.07
C THR A 163 4.44 14.17 -4.56
N TRP A 164 3.44 13.29 -4.62
CA TRP A 164 3.62 11.90 -4.23
C TRP A 164 4.61 11.17 -5.17
N VAL A 165 4.48 11.34 -6.49
CA VAL A 165 5.41 10.74 -7.47
C VAL A 165 6.84 11.14 -7.18
N TYR A 166 7.10 12.43 -7.00
CA TYR A 166 8.44 12.94 -6.76
C TYR A 166 9.00 12.59 -5.36
N SER A 167 8.15 12.31 -4.38
CA SER A 167 8.62 11.90 -3.06
C SER A 167 9.26 10.51 -3.04
N GLY A 168 8.89 9.62 -3.97
CA GLY A 168 9.42 8.25 -4.04
C GLY A 168 10.49 8.04 -5.11
N ILE A 169 10.70 9.00 -6.02
CA ILE A 169 11.71 8.90 -7.09
C ILE A 169 12.83 9.90 -6.81
N PRO A 170 14.09 9.46 -6.60
CA PRO A 170 15.21 10.36 -6.41
C PRO A 170 15.37 11.32 -7.60
N SER A 171 15.61 12.60 -7.31
CA SER A 171 15.71 13.67 -8.33
C SER A 171 16.76 13.38 -9.41
N SER A 172 17.79 12.59 -9.09
CA SER A 172 18.82 12.15 -10.04
C SER A 172 18.34 11.12 -11.08
N ILE A 173 17.17 10.50 -10.87
CA ILE A 173 16.62 9.43 -11.72
C ILE A 173 15.40 9.92 -12.51
N ILE A 174 14.95 11.14 -12.23
CA ILE A 174 13.80 11.74 -12.93
C ILE A 174 14.22 12.05 -14.37
N ASN A 175 14.05 11.09 -15.25
CA ASN A 175 14.04 11.39 -16.67
C ASN A 175 12.71 12.08 -17.02
N LEU A 176 12.79 13.23 -17.66
CA LEU A 176 11.71 14.15 -18.09
C LEU A 176 10.53 13.52 -18.87
N ASN A 177 10.48 12.20 -18.96
CA ASN A 177 9.42 11.47 -19.63
C ASN A 177 8.07 11.46 -18.88
N THR A 178 8.05 11.82 -17.58
CA THR A 178 6.79 11.93 -16.84
C THR A 178 6.01 13.18 -17.23
N GLU A 179 6.69 14.30 -17.47
CA GLU A 179 6.03 15.51 -17.99
C GLU A 179 5.48 15.29 -19.40
N SER A 180 6.19 14.54 -20.26
CA SER A 180 5.73 14.26 -21.61
C SER A 180 4.54 13.28 -21.67
N VAL A 181 4.41 12.39 -20.71
CA VAL A 181 3.26 11.47 -20.61
C VAL A 181 2.03 12.21 -20.09
N GLU A 182 2.17 13.08 -19.10
CA GLU A 182 1.06 13.91 -18.60
C GLU A 182 0.58 14.90 -19.67
N LEU A 183 1.47 15.61 -20.35
CA LEU A 183 1.12 16.54 -21.42
C LEU A 183 0.45 15.85 -22.62
N ARG A 184 0.93 14.66 -23.02
CA ARG A 184 0.33 13.90 -24.11
C ARG A 184 -1.04 13.32 -23.78
N LEU A 185 -1.28 12.93 -22.54
CA LEU A 185 -2.60 12.45 -22.09
C LEU A 185 -3.62 13.58 -21.98
N PHE A 186 -3.21 14.77 -21.57
CA PHE A 186 -4.08 15.95 -21.50
C PHE A 186 -4.44 16.52 -22.89
N LEU A 187 -3.53 16.49 -23.85
CA LEU A 187 -3.76 16.97 -25.22
C LEU A 187 -4.61 16.01 -26.07
N LYS A 188 -4.76 14.74 -25.67
CA LYS A 188 -5.66 13.78 -26.34
C LYS A 188 -7.09 13.79 -25.83
N SER A 189 -7.36 14.44 -24.70
CA SER A 189 -8.69 14.53 -24.08
C SER A 189 -9.32 15.93 -24.19
N ALA A 190 -8.72 16.85 -24.94
CA ALA A 190 -9.27 18.13 -25.35
C ALA A 190 -9.75 18.06 -26.78
#